data_7c6fbf0f0a7ad15fb660c1a5894a52b9
#
_entry.id   7c6fbf0f0a7ad15fb660c1a5894a52b9
#
_cell.length_a   1.000
_cell.length_b   1.000
_cell.length_c   1.000
_cell.angle_alpha   90.00
_cell.angle_beta   90.00
_cell.angle_gamma   90.00
#
_symmetry.space_group_name_H-M   'P 1'
#
loop_
_entity.id
_entity.type
_entity.pdbx_description
1 polymer ?
#
loop_
_entity_poly.entity_id
_entity_poly.type
_entity_poly.pdbx_seq_one_letter_code
_entity_poly.pdbx_strand_id
1 'polypeptide(L)'
;TNQASVPPAIVALCAKGIVRDNQGGAMLLPTLAHTMIPRHEVAVFSGPSFADEVFSGLPAALVAAGKESATKAIQDAFEGSNLRVYRNTDTVGVALAGAMKNVIAIASGCAVGLGLGDNAKAAILTRGLSEIARFSSVLGAKSDTVFGLAGVGDLALTCAGPHSRNMAFGMALGYGEAPSGQLAEGSRTVAALA
;
A
#
# COMPACT_ATOMS: atom_id res chain seq x y z
N THR A 1 24.69 -12.20 -4.69
CA THR A 1 23.95 -13.32 -4.06
C THR A 1 23.59 -14.31 -5.15
N ASN A 2 24.05 -15.55 -4.98
CA ASN A 2 23.90 -16.62 -5.98
C ASN A 2 22.43 -17.12 -6.03
N GLN A 3 21.56 -16.44 -6.78
CA GLN A 3 20.15 -16.81 -6.95
C GLN A 3 19.96 -18.17 -7.65
N ALA A 4 21.02 -18.72 -8.27
CA ALA A 4 20.96 -19.98 -8.99
C ALA A 4 20.75 -21.22 -8.07
N SER A 5 21.03 -21.09 -6.78
CA SER A 5 20.90 -22.19 -5.80
C SER A 5 19.55 -22.23 -5.08
N VAL A 6 18.70 -21.20 -5.22
CA VAL A 6 17.39 -21.16 -4.57
C VAL A 6 16.32 -21.62 -5.57
N PRO A 7 15.47 -22.60 -5.23
CA PRO A 7 14.36 -23.00 -6.09
C PRO A 7 13.37 -21.84 -6.31
N PRO A 8 12.65 -21.80 -7.44
CA PRO A 8 11.60 -20.81 -7.66
C PRO A 8 10.59 -20.84 -6.51
N ALA A 9 10.24 -19.65 -6.03
CA ALA A 9 9.30 -19.47 -4.91
C ALA A 9 8.24 -18.42 -5.26
N ILE A 10 7.14 -18.43 -4.52
CA ILE A 10 6.14 -17.38 -4.55
C ILE A 10 6.53 -16.34 -3.51
N VAL A 11 6.57 -15.08 -3.93
CA VAL A 11 6.90 -13.95 -3.07
C VAL A 11 5.66 -13.08 -2.88
N ALA A 12 5.13 -13.04 -1.66
CA ALA A 12 4.07 -12.10 -1.28
C ALA A 12 4.71 -10.75 -0.93
N LEU A 13 4.58 -9.77 -1.82
CA LEU A 13 5.13 -8.44 -1.65
C LEU A 13 4.18 -7.58 -0.81
N CYS A 14 4.50 -7.42 0.47
CA CYS A 14 3.72 -6.61 1.41
C CYS A 14 4.18 -5.14 1.47
N ALA A 15 5.43 -4.86 1.04
CA ALA A 15 5.98 -3.51 1.02
C ALA A 15 5.19 -2.63 0.04
N LYS A 16 4.97 -1.38 0.43
CA LYS A 16 4.19 -0.39 -0.32
C LYS A 16 5.06 0.81 -0.65
N GLY A 17 5.05 1.23 -1.90
CA GLY A 17 5.81 2.41 -2.31
C GLY A 17 6.08 2.49 -3.79
N ILE A 18 6.62 3.64 -4.16
CA ILE A 18 7.16 3.95 -5.48
C ILE A 18 8.64 4.29 -5.28
N VAL A 19 9.48 3.82 -6.16
CA VAL A 19 10.92 4.08 -6.15
C VAL A 19 11.34 4.76 -7.45
N ARG A 20 12.49 5.41 -7.46
CA ARG A 20 13.09 5.90 -8.71
C ARG A 20 13.86 4.76 -9.38
N ASP A 21 13.71 4.66 -10.69
CA ASP A 21 14.58 3.81 -11.50
C ASP A 21 15.93 4.51 -11.76
N ASN A 22 16.83 3.79 -12.44
CA ASN A 22 18.17 4.32 -12.77
C ASN A 22 18.15 5.48 -13.78
N GLN A 23 17.01 5.76 -14.41
CA GLN A 23 16.81 6.86 -15.37
C GLN A 23 16.05 8.03 -14.74
N GLY A 24 15.73 7.95 -13.44
CA GLY A 24 14.97 8.95 -12.70
C GLY A 24 13.47 8.84 -12.85
N GLY A 25 12.96 7.80 -13.53
CA GLY A 25 11.53 7.52 -13.66
C GLY A 25 10.95 6.89 -12.40
N ALA A 26 9.64 7.04 -12.19
CA ALA A 26 8.92 6.40 -11.10
C ALA A 26 8.59 4.94 -11.43
N MET A 27 8.89 4.01 -10.52
CA MET A 27 8.67 2.57 -10.68
C MET A 27 7.91 2.00 -9.48
N LEU A 28 6.89 1.18 -9.75
CA LEU A 28 6.20 0.42 -8.71
C LEU A 28 7.07 -0.73 -8.20
N LEU A 29 6.98 -1.03 -6.91
CA LEU A 29 7.77 -2.10 -6.28
C LEU A 29 7.62 -3.49 -6.92
N PRO A 30 6.44 -3.95 -7.39
CA PRO A 30 6.36 -5.23 -8.09
C PRO A 30 7.16 -5.25 -9.39
N THR A 31 7.25 -4.15 -10.13
CA THR A 31 8.09 -4.04 -11.33
C THR A 31 9.58 -4.20 -10.95
N LEU A 32 10.02 -3.49 -9.91
CA LEU A 32 11.38 -3.65 -9.38
C LEU A 32 11.64 -5.10 -8.94
N ALA A 33 10.70 -5.70 -8.19
CA ALA A 33 10.84 -7.08 -7.73
C ALA A 33 10.99 -8.08 -8.89
N HIS A 34 10.20 -7.96 -9.93
CA HIS A 34 10.35 -8.79 -11.14
C HIS A 34 11.73 -8.65 -11.80
N THR A 35 12.30 -7.45 -11.78
CA THR A 35 13.65 -7.22 -12.32
C THR A 35 14.73 -7.85 -11.42
N MET A 36 14.59 -7.74 -10.11
CA MET A 36 15.60 -8.22 -9.15
C MET A 36 15.56 -9.73 -8.93
N ILE A 37 14.38 -10.34 -9.00
CA ILE A 37 14.15 -11.75 -8.70
C ILE A 37 13.32 -12.43 -9.82
N PRO A 38 13.80 -12.43 -11.07
CA PRO A 38 13.01 -12.84 -12.24
C PRO A 38 12.61 -14.33 -12.24
N ARG A 39 13.25 -15.15 -11.42
CA ARG A 39 12.94 -16.60 -11.28
C ARG A 39 11.76 -16.86 -10.33
N HIS A 40 11.33 -15.87 -9.57
CA HIS A 40 10.27 -16.00 -8.57
C HIS A 40 8.95 -15.43 -9.09
N GLU A 41 7.83 -16.00 -8.66
CA GLU A 41 6.52 -15.40 -8.90
C GLU A 41 6.22 -14.38 -7.80
N VAL A 42 6.02 -13.12 -8.20
CA VAL A 42 5.70 -12.03 -7.26
C VAL A 42 4.22 -11.74 -7.33
N ALA A 43 3.55 -11.75 -6.18
CA ALA A 43 2.19 -11.23 -6.02
C ALA A 43 2.19 -10.10 -4.99
N VAL A 44 1.48 -9.02 -5.27
CA VAL A 44 1.29 -7.90 -4.32
C VAL A 44 0.26 -8.32 -3.28
N PHE A 45 0.57 -8.12 -2.00
CA PHE A 45 -0.31 -8.44 -0.89
C PHE A 45 -0.64 -7.17 -0.11
N SER A 46 -1.89 -6.70 -0.18
CA SER A 46 -2.31 -5.39 0.35
C SER A 46 -3.76 -5.40 0.81
N GLY A 47 -4.11 -4.42 1.65
CA GLY A 47 -5.46 -4.22 2.19
C GLY A 47 -5.45 -3.77 3.64
N PRO A 48 -6.62 -3.54 4.24
CA PRO A 48 -6.74 -3.08 5.61
C PRO A 48 -6.32 -4.15 6.61
N SER A 49 -5.14 -3.98 7.23
CA SER A 49 -4.56 -4.96 8.15
C SER A 49 -3.51 -4.30 9.05
N PHE A 50 -3.91 -3.76 10.18
CA PHE A 50 -2.95 -3.40 11.20
C PHE A 50 -2.33 -4.67 11.79
N ALA A 51 -1.01 -4.69 11.88
CA ALA A 51 -0.27 -5.90 12.24
C ALA A 51 -0.57 -6.40 13.66
N ASP A 52 -0.77 -5.50 14.60
CA ASP A 52 -1.16 -5.78 15.98
C ASP A 52 -2.54 -6.42 16.08
N GLU A 53 -3.52 -5.96 15.31
CA GLU A 53 -4.85 -6.55 15.23
C GLU A 53 -4.81 -7.96 14.62
N VAL A 54 -4.12 -8.11 13.49
CA VAL A 54 -3.95 -9.42 12.83
C VAL A 54 -3.24 -10.39 13.75
N PHE A 55 -2.17 -9.96 14.43
CA PHE A 55 -1.42 -10.78 15.37
C PHE A 55 -2.26 -11.18 16.60
N SER A 56 -3.17 -10.32 17.02
CA SER A 56 -4.13 -10.59 18.10
C SER A 56 -5.29 -11.49 17.67
N GLY A 57 -5.31 -11.95 16.42
CA GLY A 57 -6.34 -12.85 15.89
C GLY A 57 -7.65 -12.16 15.51
N LEU A 58 -7.67 -10.82 15.41
CA LEU A 58 -8.85 -10.10 14.92
C LEU A 58 -9.03 -10.33 13.41
N PRO A 59 -10.30 -10.33 12.93
CA PRO A 59 -10.58 -10.57 11.52
C PRO A 59 -10.04 -9.44 10.64
N ALA A 60 -9.39 -9.81 9.54
CA ALA A 60 -8.92 -8.87 8.53
C ALA A 60 -9.16 -9.42 7.12
N ALA A 61 -9.20 -8.53 6.13
CA ALA A 61 -9.38 -8.88 4.73
C ALA A 61 -8.31 -8.22 3.86
N LEU A 62 -7.61 -9.04 3.07
CA LEU A 62 -6.52 -8.62 2.19
C LEU A 62 -6.73 -9.08 0.76
N VAL A 63 -6.01 -8.47 -0.16
CA VAL A 63 -5.97 -8.83 -1.59
C VAL A 63 -4.58 -9.33 -1.94
N ALA A 64 -4.52 -10.50 -2.59
CA ALA A 64 -3.34 -10.99 -3.29
C ALA A 64 -3.54 -10.73 -4.79
N ALA A 65 -2.67 -9.91 -5.41
CA ALA A 65 -2.75 -9.56 -6.83
C ALA A 65 -1.53 -10.06 -7.60
N GLY A 66 -1.76 -10.84 -8.66
CA GLY A 66 -0.71 -11.44 -9.46
C GLY A 66 -1.22 -12.57 -10.34
N LYS A 67 -0.32 -13.48 -10.74
CA LYS A 67 -0.70 -14.70 -11.43
C LYS A 67 -1.59 -15.58 -10.56
N GLU A 68 -2.45 -16.36 -11.18
CA GLU A 68 -3.39 -17.24 -10.48
C GLU A 68 -2.70 -18.23 -9.54
N SER A 69 -1.60 -18.86 -10.00
CA SER A 69 -0.76 -19.76 -9.19
C SER A 69 -0.31 -19.12 -7.89
N ALA A 70 0.25 -17.90 -7.96
CA ALA A 70 0.77 -17.18 -6.81
C ALA A 70 -0.35 -16.71 -5.87
N THR A 71 -1.42 -16.14 -6.42
CA THR A 71 -2.54 -15.63 -5.62
C THR A 71 -3.30 -16.75 -4.92
N LYS A 72 -3.45 -17.92 -5.61
CA LYS A 72 -4.07 -19.10 -4.99
C LYS A 72 -3.22 -19.64 -3.85
N ALA A 73 -1.93 -19.80 -4.05
CA ALA A 73 -1.05 -20.33 -2.99
C ALA A 73 -1.02 -19.40 -1.76
N ILE A 74 -1.04 -18.06 -1.97
CA ILE A 74 -1.16 -17.12 -0.86
C ILE A 74 -2.51 -17.28 -0.16
N GLN A 75 -3.62 -17.39 -0.90
CA GLN A 75 -4.95 -17.59 -0.32
C GLN A 75 -5.01 -18.89 0.51
N ASP A 76 -4.50 -19.99 -0.04
CA ASP A 76 -4.49 -21.31 0.62
C ASP A 76 -3.65 -21.29 1.92
N ALA A 77 -2.54 -20.51 1.94
CA ALA A 77 -1.70 -20.38 3.13
C ALA A 77 -2.40 -19.72 4.33
N PHE A 78 -3.47 -18.98 4.09
CA PHE A 78 -4.28 -18.34 5.13
C PHE A 78 -5.63 -19.02 5.35
N GLU A 79 -5.87 -20.16 4.71
CA GLU A 79 -7.11 -20.93 4.91
C GLU A 79 -7.23 -21.39 6.37
N GLY A 80 -8.43 -21.22 6.95
CA GLY A 80 -8.68 -21.52 8.36
C GLY A 80 -8.20 -20.48 9.37
N SER A 81 -7.54 -19.40 8.92
CA SER A 81 -7.19 -18.26 9.77
C SER A 81 -8.28 -17.18 9.80
N ASN A 82 -8.14 -16.19 10.69
CA ASN A 82 -9.03 -15.02 10.74
C ASN A 82 -8.72 -13.99 9.64
N LEU A 83 -7.77 -14.28 8.74
CA LEU A 83 -7.38 -13.41 7.66
C LEU A 83 -7.98 -13.89 6.34
N ARG A 84 -8.97 -13.16 5.81
CA ARG A 84 -9.58 -13.47 4.51
C ARG A 84 -8.75 -12.91 3.38
N VAL A 85 -8.29 -13.77 2.46
CA VAL A 85 -7.55 -13.35 1.27
C VAL A 85 -8.45 -13.42 0.03
N TYR A 86 -8.56 -12.30 -0.69
CA TYR A 86 -9.22 -12.21 -2.00
C TYR A 86 -8.17 -12.17 -3.10
N ARG A 87 -8.44 -12.85 -4.22
CA ARG A 87 -7.53 -12.86 -5.37
C ARG A 87 -7.89 -11.76 -6.36
N ASN A 88 -6.86 -11.16 -6.98
CA ASN A 88 -7.00 -10.15 -8.02
C ASN A 88 -5.92 -10.36 -9.09
N THR A 89 -6.18 -9.92 -10.31
CA THR A 89 -5.20 -9.94 -11.42
C THR A 89 -4.55 -8.58 -11.64
N ASP A 90 -5.07 -7.51 -11.02
CA ASP A 90 -4.60 -6.14 -11.20
C ASP A 90 -3.47 -5.80 -10.23
N THR A 91 -2.28 -6.26 -10.55
CA THR A 91 -1.05 -5.99 -9.76
C THR A 91 -0.71 -4.51 -9.70
N VAL A 92 -0.93 -3.79 -10.82
CA VAL A 92 -0.65 -2.35 -10.92
C VAL A 92 -1.58 -1.55 -10.00
N GLY A 93 -2.88 -1.80 -10.08
CA GLY A 93 -3.87 -1.09 -9.26
C GLY A 93 -3.67 -1.33 -7.76
N VAL A 94 -3.43 -2.58 -7.35
CA VAL A 94 -3.18 -2.91 -5.93
C VAL A 94 -1.89 -2.27 -5.43
N ALA A 95 -0.80 -2.30 -6.20
CA ALA A 95 0.47 -1.70 -5.81
C ALA A 95 0.39 -0.17 -5.73
N LEU A 96 -0.24 0.46 -6.74
CA LEU A 96 -0.39 1.91 -6.80
C LEU A 96 -1.27 2.42 -5.64
N ALA A 97 -2.43 1.81 -5.43
CA ALA A 97 -3.32 2.17 -4.33
C ALA A 97 -2.62 2.06 -2.98
N GLY A 98 -1.89 0.96 -2.75
CA GLY A 98 -1.10 0.75 -1.53
C GLY A 98 0.01 1.79 -1.33
N ALA A 99 0.67 2.25 -2.40
CA ALA A 99 1.69 3.28 -2.32
C ALA A 99 1.09 4.67 -2.04
N MET A 100 0.08 5.04 -2.81
CA MET A 100 -0.53 6.37 -2.76
C MET A 100 -1.33 6.62 -1.48
N LYS A 101 -1.98 5.60 -0.90
CA LYS A 101 -2.69 5.76 0.38
C LYS A 101 -1.80 6.31 1.49
N ASN A 102 -0.53 5.95 1.50
CA ASN A 102 0.42 6.39 2.51
C ASN A 102 0.73 7.89 2.38
N VAL A 103 0.78 8.41 1.16
CA VAL A 103 0.91 9.85 0.88
C VAL A 103 -0.33 10.62 1.36
N ILE A 104 -1.52 10.08 1.05
CA ILE A 104 -2.79 10.69 1.47
C ILE A 104 -2.93 10.67 2.99
N ALA A 105 -2.46 9.61 3.65
CA ALA A 105 -2.45 9.51 5.10
C ALA A 105 -1.54 10.59 5.75
N ILE A 106 -0.39 10.89 5.16
CA ILE A 106 0.47 12.00 5.62
C ILE A 106 -0.29 13.33 5.48
N ALA A 107 -0.88 13.60 4.32
CA ALA A 107 -1.64 14.83 4.09
C ALA A 107 -2.84 14.96 5.06
N SER A 108 -3.54 13.86 5.30
CA SER A 108 -4.64 13.76 6.26
C SER A 108 -4.16 14.03 7.69
N GLY A 109 -3.01 13.48 8.07
CA GLY A 109 -2.36 13.73 9.34
C GLY A 109 -1.97 15.20 9.52
N CYS A 110 -1.38 15.83 8.49
CA CYS A 110 -1.07 17.27 8.52
C CYS A 110 -2.32 18.11 8.79
N ALA A 111 -3.44 17.80 8.14
CA ALA A 111 -4.69 18.54 8.38
C ALA A 111 -5.19 18.39 9.82
N VAL A 112 -5.05 17.20 10.42
CA VAL A 112 -5.38 16.97 11.83
C VAL A 112 -4.44 17.76 12.76
N GLY A 113 -3.13 17.71 12.53
CA GLY A 113 -2.15 18.44 13.32
C GLY A 113 -2.30 19.97 13.24
N LEU A 114 -2.75 20.48 12.09
CA LEU A 114 -3.10 21.89 11.88
C LEU A 114 -4.47 22.29 12.47
N GLY A 115 -5.22 21.35 13.04
CA GLY A 115 -6.54 21.65 13.62
C GLY A 115 -7.63 21.97 12.59
N LEU A 116 -7.51 21.51 11.32
CA LEU A 116 -8.46 21.85 10.25
C LEU A 116 -9.79 21.10 10.33
N GLY A 117 -9.90 20.14 11.23
CA GLY A 117 -11.13 19.41 11.52
C GLY A 117 -11.45 18.28 10.54
N ASP A 118 -12.55 17.56 10.82
CA ASP A 118 -12.92 16.34 10.08
C ASP A 118 -13.39 16.62 8.63
N ASN A 119 -13.98 17.79 8.38
CA ASN A 119 -14.37 18.17 7.02
C ASN A 119 -13.17 18.26 6.08
N ALA A 120 -12.06 18.86 6.51
CA ALA A 120 -10.82 18.93 5.73
C ALA A 120 -10.23 17.54 5.53
N LYS A 121 -10.22 16.70 6.57
CA LYS A 121 -9.79 15.31 6.49
C LYS A 121 -10.61 14.53 5.45
N ALA A 122 -11.94 14.64 5.49
CA ALA A 122 -12.82 13.97 4.53
C ALA A 122 -12.59 14.46 3.08
N ALA A 123 -12.35 15.77 2.90
CA ALA A 123 -12.03 16.34 1.59
C ALA A 123 -10.69 15.80 1.05
N ILE A 124 -9.65 15.70 1.88
CA ILE A 124 -8.34 15.11 1.51
C ILE A 124 -8.49 13.65 1.10
N LEU A 125 -9.24 12.85 1.87
CA LEU A 125 -9.52 11.46 1.54
C LEU A 125 -10.20 11.31 0.17
N THR A 126 -11.27 12.09 -0.06
CA THR A 126 -12.04 12.04 -1.29
C THR A 126 -11.23 12.48 -2.50
N ARG A 127 -10.47 13.57 -2.36
CA ARG A 127 -9.57 14.07 -3.43
C ARG A 127 -8.44 13.08 -3.68
N GLY A 128 -7.84 12.56 -2.63
CA GLY A 128 -6.78 11.56 -2.73
C GLY A 128 -7.24 10.29 -3.44
N LEU A 129 -8.43 9.79 -3.11
CA LEU A 129 -9.01 8.64 -3.82
C LEU A 129 -9.23 8.93 -5.31
N SER A 130 -9.71 10.14 -5.65
CA SER A 130 -9.87 10.56 -7.05
C SER A 130 -8.53 10.62 -7.78
N GLU A 131 -7.46 11.07 -7.13
CA GLU A 131 -6.11 11.08 -7.72
C GLU A 131 -5.59 9.64 -7.92
N ILE A 132 -5.78 8.74 -6.96
CA ILE A 132 -5.43 7.32 -7.14
C ILE A 132 -6.16 6.75 -8.36
N ALA A 133 -7.45 7.01 -8.50
CA ALA A 133 -8.25 6.51 -9.64
C ALA A 133 -7.73 7.05 -10.98
N ARG A 134 -7.35 8.33 -11.04
CA ARG A 134 -6.76 8.95 -12.25
C ARG A 134 -5.43 8.32 -12.61
N PHE A 135 -4.49 8.19 -11.65
CA PHE A 135 -3.22 7.52 -11.89
C PHE A 135 -3.41 6.05 -12.31
N SER A 136 -4.34 5.34 -11.66
CA SER A 136 -4.67 3.97 -11.99
C SER A 136 -5.13 3.84 -13.45
N SER A 137 -6.01 4.73 -13.90
CA SER A 137 -6.50 4.76 -15.29
C SER A 137 -5.36 4.98 -16.30
N VAL A 138 -4.44 5.90 -16.02
CA VAL A 138 -3.29 6.17 -16.89
C VAL A 138 -2.35 4.95 -16.99
N LEU A 139 -2.18 4.20 -15.91
CA LEU A 139 -1.34 3.01 -15.86
C LEU A 139 -2.06 1.72 -16.30
N GLY A 140 -3.30 1.81 -16.78
CA GLY A 140 -4.08 0.66 -17.23
C GLY A 140 -4.60 -0.25 -16.11
N ALA A 141 -4.63 0.24 -14.87
CA ALA A 141 -5.23 -0.46 -13.75
C ALA A 141 -6.76 -0.36 -13.77
N LYS A 142 -7.41 -1.30 -13.09
CA LYS A 142 -8.87 -1.37 -13.03
C LYS A 142 -9.43 -0.41 -11.98
N SER A 143 -10.48 0.33 -12.31
CA SER A 143 -11.18 1.23 -11.36
C SER A 143 -11.70 0.49 -10.14
N ASP A 144 -12.25 -0.71 -10.32
CA ASP A 144 -12.80 -1.52 -9.22
C ASP A 144 -11.74 -1.89 -8.16
N THR A 145 -10.48 -2.00 -8.56
CA THR A 145 -9.36 -2.23 -7.63
C THR A 145 -9.20 -1.06 -6.67
N VAL A 146 -9.34 0.18 -7.16
CA VAL A 146 -9.21 1.40 -6.35
C VAL A 146 -10.35 1.51 -5.33
N PHE A 147 -11.55 1.10 -5.71
CA PHE A 147 -12.73 1.11 -4.83
C PHE A 147 -12.87 -0.13 -3.95
N GLY A 148 -11.93 -1.08 -4.07
CA GLY A 148 -11.87 -2.30 -3.27
C GLY A 148 -11.04 -2.18 -1.99
N LEU A 149 -10.71 -3.36 -1.41
CA LEU A 149 -9.97 -3.48 -0.15
C LEU A 149 -8.57 -2.82 -0.21
N ALA A 150 -7.83 -2.99 -1.32
CA ALA A 150 -6.48 -2.44 -1.46
C ALA A 150 -6.46 -0.91 -1.68
N GLY A 151 -7.57 -0.32 -2.09
CA GLY A 151 -7.74 1.13 -2.28
C GLY A 151 -8.52 1.77 -1.13
N VAL A 152 -9.83 1.93 -1.29
CA VAL A 152 -10.70 2.59 -0.29
C VAL A 152 -10.55 1.96 1.09
N GLY A 153 -10.56 0.62 1.19
CA GLY A 153 -10.50 -0.06 2.48
C GLY A 153 -9.21 0.25 3.25
N ASP A 154 -8.07 0.11 2.59
CA ASP A 154 -6.76 0.36 3.21
C ASP A 154 -6.51 1.87 3.44
N LEU A 155 -7.02 2.73 2.55
CA LEU A 155 -6.97 4.19 2.73
C LEU A 155 -7.77 4.63 3.95
N ALA A 156 -9.02 4.17 4.08
CA ALA A 156 -9.90 4.50 5.19
C ALA A 156 -9.28 4.07 6.53
N LEU A 157 -8.79 2.83 6.62
CA LEU A 157 -8.11 2.34 7.81
C LEU A 157 -6.86 3.16 8.15
N THR A 158 -6.02 3.45 7.13
CA THR A 158 -4.75 4.16 7.33
C THR A 158 -4.98 5.61 7.80
N CYS A 159 -6.08 6.23 7.40
CA CYS A 159 -6.46 7.60 7.82
C CYS A 159 -7.41 7.63 9.04
N ALA A 160 -7.77 6.49 9.62
CA ALA A 160 -8.68 6.44 10.79
C ALA A 160 -8.08 7.08 12.03
N GLY A 161 -6.76 7.01 12.22
CA GLY A 161 -6.13 7.56 13.41
C GLY A 161 -4.61 7.36 13.47
N PRO A 162 -3.99 7.67 14.63
CA PRO A 162 -2.54 7.70 14.81
C PRO A 162 -1.88 6.30 14.81
N HIS A 163 -2.64 5.21 14.77
CA HIS A 163 -2.10 3.86 14.58
C HIS A 163 -1.30 3.72 13.29
N SER A 164 -1.67 4.47 12.25
CA SER A 164 -0.88 4.55 11.03
C SER A 164 0.37 5.40 11.23
N ARG A 165 1.55 4.85 10.97
CA ARG A 165 2.83 5.57 10.99
C ARG A 165 2.82 6.79 10.05
N ASN A 166 2.17 6.67 8.88
CA ASN A 166 2.05 7.77 7.93
C ASN A 166 1.12 8.88 8.46
N MET A 167 0.02 8.51 9.10
CA MET A 167 -0.89 9.47 9.73
C MET A 167 -0.18 10.20 10.88
N ALA A 168 0.49 9.46 11.77
CA ALA A 168 1.25 10.03 12.89
C ALA A 168 2.38 10.95 12.41
N PHE A 169 3.09 10.57 11.34
CA PHE A 169 4.11 11.41 10.70
C PHE A 169 3.51 12.73 10.21
N GLY A 170 2.37 12.69 9.54
CA GLY A 170 1.66 13.88 9.08
C GLY A 170 1.19 14.76 10.23
N MET A 171 0.67 14.17 11.31
CA MET A 171 0.24 14.92 12.50
C MET A 171 1.40 15.67 13.14
N ALA A 172 2.57 15.04 13.30
CA ALA A 172 3.76 15.71 13.82
C ALA A 172 4.16 16.92 12.97
N LEU A 173 4.17 16.75 11.63
CA LEU A 173 4.43 17.88 10.71
C LEU A 173 3.39 19.01 10.90
N GLY A 174 2.12 18.68 11.05
CA GLY A 174 1.06 19.65 11.26
C GLY A 174 1.17 20.40 12.60
N TYR A 175 1.69 19.75 13.63
CA TYR A 175 2.00 20.38 14.93
C TYR A 175 3.29 21.21 14.89
N GLY A 176 4.06 21.18 13.80
CA GLY A 176 5.38 21.83 13.74
C GLY A 176 6.47 21.04 14.46
N GLU A 177 6.25 19.78 14.74
CA GLU A 177 7.17 18.88 15.44
C GLU A 177 8.02 18.08 14.44
N ALA A 178 9.24 17.71 14.87
CA ALA A 178 10.04 16.76 14.10
C ALA A 178 9.37 15.37 14.18
N PRO A 179 9.08 14.71 13.03
CA PRO A 179 8.52 13.37 13.06
C PRO A 179 9.43 12.41 13.83
N SER A 180 8.85 11.57 14.69
CA SER A 180 9.58 10.50 15.38
C SER A 180 10.28 9.62 14.33
N GLY A 181 11.50 9.14 14.62
CA GLY A 181 12.38 8.43 13.66
C GLY A 181 11.83 7.12 13.06
N GLN A 182 10.54 6.82 13.21
CA GLN A 182 9.88 5.71 12.52
C GLN A 182 9.68 6.04 11.05
N LEU A 183 10.12 5.12 10.19
CA LEU A 183 9.99 5.25 8.75
C LEU A 183 8.52 5.32 8.32
N ALA A 184 8.12 6.45 7.74
CA ALA A 184 6.86 6.60 7.02
C ALA A 184 7.07 6.30 5.53
N GLU A 185 6.52 5.20 5.01
CA GLU A 185 6.69 4.80 3.60
C GLU A 185 6.20 5.88 2.61
N GLY A 186 5.17 6.63 2.99
CA GLY A 186 4.62 7.73 2.19
C GLY A 186 5.64 8.83 1.90
N SER A 187 6.55 9.15 2.82
CA SER A 187 7.58 10.17 2.61
C SER A 187 8.56 9.80 1.49
N ARG A 188 8.93 8.51 1.39
CA ARG A 188 9.75 7.99 0.30
C ARG A 188 9.01 8.00 -1.03
N THR A 189 7.71 7.67 -1.01
CA THR A 189 6.86 7.72 -2.20
C THR A 189 6.75 9.14 -2.72
N VAL A 190 6.55 10.15 -1.86
CA VAL A 190 6.57 11.57 -2.26
C VAL A 190 7.89 11.95 -2.91
N ALA A 191 9.01 11.60 -2.27
CA ALA A 191 10.35 11.89 -2.82
C ALA A 191 10.62 11.21 -4.18
N ALA A 192 9.98 10.08 -4.46
CA ALA A 192 10.11 9.39 -5.74
C ALA A 192 9.24 10.02 -6.84
N LEU A 193 8.18 10.73 -6.49
CA LEU A 193 7.26 11.40 -7.42
C LEU A 193 7.61 12.87 -7.69
N ALA A 194 8.37 13.50 -6.81
CA ALA A 194 8.87 14.87 -6.95
C ALA A 194 10.08 14.96 -7.90
#